data_9b5c5bfad78e7a88c68b26858a78542a
#
_entry.id   9b5c5bfad78e7a88c68b26858a78542a
#
_cell.length_a   1.000
_cell.length_b   1.000
_cell.length_c   1.000
_cell.angle_alpha   90.00
_cell.angle_beta   90.00
_cell.angle_gamma   90.00
#
_symmetry.space_group_name_H-M   'P 1'
#
loop_
_entity.id
_entity.type
_entity.pdbx_description
1 polymer ?
#
loop_
_entity_poly.entity_id
_entity_poly.type
_entity_poly.pdbx_seq_one_letter_code
_entity_poly.pdbx_strand_id
1 'polypeptide(L)'
;MSSDVCLALLLDGPMQSWGHASRFGRRTTALHPTRSGVLGLIAAAMGIDKHGTEEANHMKCFASLQLTTVTLMRTSCQNRSLPMRRLEDYHTVTGIRRASGKVAVDATVLTYRHYLLDARFGVLLDGPVAVLVEIANALSDPKWGIWLGRKSCVPASPVLAAGPGPRSEVWEDLLERAGLSTKHVLGDFDHVVETEPGDHGADMIEDYPIGFGRPIGERHTPRWIRRVSKSINKNP
;
A
#
# COMPACT_ATOMS: atom_id res chain seq x y z
N MET A 1 -2.82 -1.22 -27.59
CA MET A 1 -1.76 -2.19 -27.24
C MET A 1 -1.40 -1.92 -25.80
N SER A 2 -1.86 -2.75 -24.88
CA SER A 2 -1.47 -2.67 -23.47
C SER A 2 0.03 -2.93 -23.43
N SER A 3 0.81 -1.96 -23.01
CA SER A 3 2.22 -2.17 -22.73
C SER A 3 2.27 -3.02 -21.46
N ASP A 4 2.71 -4.28 -21.61
CA ASP A 4 2.90 -5.22 -20.47
C ASP A 4 4.07 -4.78 -19.55
N VAL A 5 4.20 -3.47 -19.33
CA VAL A 5 5.25 -2.90 -18.48
C VAL A 5 4.73 -2.73 -17.07
N CYS A 6 5.48 -3.27 -16.14
CA CYS A 6 5.16 -3.33 -14.72
C CYS A 6 6.33 -2.80 -13.88
N LEU A 7 6.01 -2.30 -12.70
CA LEU A 7 6.94 -1.97 -11.63
C LEU A 7 6.50 -2.72 -10.37
N ALA A 8 7.45 -3.31 -9.63
CA ALA A 8 7.14 -4.00 -8.39
C ALA A 8 7.69 -3.28 -7.16
N LEU A 9 6.87 -3.24 -6.11
CA LEU A 9 7.26 -2.79 -4.78
C LEU A 9 7.25 -3.99 -3.82
N LEU A 10 8.23 -4.05 -2.92
CA LEU A 10 8.24 -4.94 -1.77
C LEU A 10 7.96 -4.14 -0.49
N LEU A 11 6.80 -4.35 0.09
CA LEU A 11 6.39 -3.71 1.33
C LEU A 11 6.65 -4.68 2.48
N ASP A 12 7.86 -4.64 3.01
CA ASP A 12 8.32 -5.48 4.11
C ASP A 12 8.75 -4.62 5.30
N GLY A 13 8.30 -4.98 6.48
CA GLY A 13 8.63 -4.28 7.73
C GLY A 13 7.97 -4.95 8.94
N PRO A 14 8.45 -4.64 10.16
CA PRO A 14 7.93 -5.25 11.38
C PRO A 14 6.47 -4.88 11.65
N MET A 15 6.07 -3.68 11.23
CA MET A 15 4.70 -3.17 11.36
C MET A 15 4.27 -2.45 10.08
N GLN A 16 2.99 -2.59 9.74
CA GLN A 16 2.36 -1.87 8.64
C GLN A 16 0.96 -1.41 9.06
N SER A 17 0.45 -0.34 8.46
CA SER A 17 -0.92 0.13 8.74
C SER A 17 -1.53 0.81 7.53
N TRP A 18 -2.43 0.14 6.86
CA TRP A 18 -3.10 0.58 5.64
C TRP A 18 -4.50 1.09 5.99
N GLY A 19 -4.57 2.38 6.33
CA GLY A 19 -5.79 2.99 6.83
C GLY A 19 -6.88 3.04 5.76
N HIS A 20 -8.08 2.59 6.14
CA HIS A 20 -9.29 2.78 5.38
C HIS A 20 -10.43 2.95 6.40
N ALA A 21 -11.47 3.71 6.06
CA ALA A 21 -12.68 3.88 6.87
C ALA A 21 -12.46 4.23 8.37
N SER A 22 -11.30 4.81 8.70
CA SER A 22 -10.97 5.18 10.08
C SER A 22 -11.63 6.50 10.48
N ARG A 23 -12.41 6.51 11.58
CA ARG A 23 -13.02 7.72 12.13
C ARG A 23 -12.65 7.92 13.60
N PHE A 24 -12.38 9.18 13.98
CA PHE A 24 -12.15 9.61 15.37
C PHE A 24 -11.04 8.84 16.11
N GLY A 25 -11.37 8.29 17.28
CA GLY A 25 -10.44 7.60 18.17
C GLY A 25 -10.01 6.21 17.70
N ARG A 26 -10.75 5.54 16.80
CA ARG A 26 -10.38 4.24 16.25
C ARG A 26 -9.72 4.38 14.89
N ARG A 27 -8.47 3.92 14.79
CA ARG A 27 -7.63 3.97 13.59
C ARG A 27 -7.37 2.57 13.08
N THR A 28 -8.30 2.04 12.29
CA THR A 28 -8.23 0.68 11.73
C THR A 28 -7.17 0.55 10.63
N THR A 29 -6.87 -0.69 10.23
CA THR A 29 -6.04 -1.03 9.09
C THR A 29 -6.75 -2.06 8.21
N ALA A 30 -6.66 -1.91 6.89
CA ALA A 30 -6.99 -2.98 5.96
C ALA A 30 -5.99 -4.13 6.09
N LEU A 31 -6.36 -5.32 5.60
CA LEU A 31 -5.49 -6.50 5.58
C LEU A 31 -4.56 -6.54 4.36
N HIS A 32 -4.60 -5.53 3.52
CA HIS A 32 -3.75 -5.35 2.34
C HIS A 32 -3.43 -3.86 2.16
N PRO A 33 -2.35 -3.52 1.44
CA PRO A 33 -2.06 -2.15 1.06
C PRO A 33 -3.22 -1.52 0.30
N THR A 34 -3.68 -0.35 0.76
CA THR A 34 -4.71 0.43 0.06
C THR A 34 -4.09 1.23 -1.09
N ARG A 35 -4.86 1.50 -2.14
CA ARG A 35 -4.38 2.34 -3.26
C ARG A 35 -3.89 3.70 -2.78
N SER A 36 -4.66 4.37 -1.95
CA SER A 36 -4.25 5.67 -1.37
C SER A 36 -2.97 5.58 -0.53
N GLY A 37 -2.77 4.46 0.19
CA GLY A 37 -1.56 4.24 0.97
C GLY A 37 -0.32 4.06 0.09
N VAL A 38 -0.44 3.26 -0.98
CA VAL A 38 0.65 3.03 -1.95
C VAL A 38 0.98 4.31 -2.71
N LEU A 39 -0.04 4.99 -3.27
CA LEU A 39 0.19 6.23 -4.02
C LEU A 39 0.68 7.36 -3.11
N GLY A 40 0.25 7.41 -1.85
CA GLY A 40 0.77 8.35 -0.86
C GLY A 40 2.25 8.11 -0.52
N LEU A 41 2.68 6.86 -0.47
CA LEU A 41 4.08 6.49 -0.30
C LEU A 41 4.91 6.94 -1.53
N ILE A 42 4.42 6.70 -2.74
CA ILE A 42 5.05 7.13 -3.99
C ILE A 42 5.12 8.67 -4.04
N ALA A 43 4.02 9.36 -3.71
CA ALA A 43 3.97 10.82 -3.67
C ALA A 43 5.00 11.40 -2.67
N ALA A 44 5.21 10.74 -1.53
CA ALA A 44 6.26 11.12 -0.58
C ALA A 44 7.66 10.94 -1.16
N ALA A 45 7.93 9.83 -1.85
CA ALA A 45 9.21 9.60 -2.53
C ALA A 45 9.47 10.68 -3.61
N MET A 46 8.46 11.03 -4.40
CA MET A 46 8.55 12.08 -5.42
C MET A 46 8.64 13.49 -4.81
N GLY A 47 8.32 13.66 -3.53
CA GLY A 47 8.27 14.97 -2.86
C GLY A 47 7.10 15.84 -3.30
N ILE A 48 5.96 15.23 -3.60
CA ILE A 48 4.74 15.94 -4.03
C ILE A 48 4.11 16.60 -2.82
N ASP A 49 4.11 17.93 -2.80
CA ASP A 49 3.40 18.68 -1.76
C ASP A 49 1.89 18.58 -2.02
N LYS A 50 1.19 18.03 -1.03
CA LYS A 50 -0.29 17.90 -1.06
C LYS A 50 -1.06 19.22 -1.12
N HIS A 51 -0.39 20.36 -0.93
CA HIS A 51 -0.95 21.70 -1.05
C HIS A 51 -0.33 22.47 -2.23
N GLY A 52 0.58 21.83 -2.97
CA GLY A 52 1.24 22.40 -4.13
C GLY A 52 0.35 22.36 -5.38
N THR A 53 0.67 23.23 -6.33
CA THR A 53 -0.06 23.34 -7.62
C THR A 53 0.09 22.09 -8.49
N GLU A 54 1.17 21.34 -8.34
CA GLU A 54 1.49 20.16 -9.14
C GLU A 54 0.77 18.89 -8.68
N GLU A 55 0.16 18.88 -7.48
CA GLU A 55 -0.53 17.69 -6.98
C GLU A 55 -1.56 17.15 -7.97
N ALA A 56 -2.35 18.04 -8.57
CA ALA A 56 -3.41 17.65 -9.50
C ALA A 56 -2.88 16.95 -10.77
N ASN A 57 -1.71 17.36 -11.27
CA ASN A 57 -1.07 16.75 -12.43
C ASN A 57 -0.58 15.34 -12.09
N HIS A 58 0.07 15.17 -10.94
CA HIS A 58 0.51 13.84 -10.47
C HIS A 58 -0.66 12.90 -10.19
N MET A 59 -1.78 13.40 -9.64
CA MET A 59 -2.99 12.58 -9.46
C MET A 59 -3.54 12.06 -10.78
N LYS A 60 -3.50 12.87 -11.87
CA LYS A 60 -3.89 12.41 -13.22
C LYS A 60 -2.94 11.32 -13.73
N CYS A 61 -1.64 11.46 -13.52
CA CYS A 61 -0.67 10.41 -13.88
C CYS A 61 -0.92 9.12 -13.09
N PHE A 62 -1.20 9.22 -11.79
CA PHE A 62 -1.51 8.06 -10.96
C PHE A 62 -2.84 7.39 -11.32
N ALA A 63 -3.78 8.13 -11.93
CA ALA A 63 -5.03 7.56 -12.41
C ALA A 63 -4.83 6.53 -13.54
N SER A 64 -3.73 6.62 -14.29
CA SER A 64 -3.40 5.66 -15.36
C SER A 64 -2.80 4.33 -14.85
N LEU A 65 -2.49 4.24 -13.55
CA LEU A 65 -1.89 3.04 -12.96
C LEU A 65 -2.98 2.05 -12.53
N GLN A 66 -2.73 0.77 -12.75
CA GLN A 66 -3.48 -0.33 -12.17
C GLN A 66 -2.65 -0.99 -11.06
N LEU A 67 -3.29 -1.28 -9.93
CA LEU A 67 -2.64 -1.91 -8.79
C LEU A 67 -3.10 -3.34 -8.60
N THR A 68 -2.11 -4.25 -8.46
CA THR A 68 -2.32 -5.57 -7.89
C THR A 68 -1.52 -5.66 -6.59
N THR A 69 -2.18 -5.98 -5.47
CA THR A 69 -1.49 -6.20 -4.19
C THR A 69 -1.49 -7.69 -3.86
N VAL A 70 -0.34 -8.22 -3.46
CA VAL A 70 -0.13 -9.65 -3.24
C VAL A 70 0.37 -9.86 -1.81
N THR A 71 -0.25 -10.78 -1.08
CA THR A 71 0.21 -11.18 0.26
C THR A 71 1.31 -12.22 0.12
N LEU A 72 2.56 -11.82 0.35
CA LEU A 72 3.71 -12.71 0.26
C LEU A 72 3.89 -13.49 1.55
N MET A 73 4.14 -14.78 1.43
CA MET A 73 4.39 -15.65 2.58
C MET A 73 5.69 -15.24 3.27
N ARG A 74 5.65 -15.23 4.60
CA ARG A 74 6.85 -15.11 5.43
C ARG A 74 7.09 -16.45 6.11
N THR A 75 8.31 -16.92 6.07
CA THR A 75 8.72 -18.16 6.75
C THR A 75 9.71 -17.86 7.85
N SER A 76 9.65 -18.62 8.95
CA SER A 76 10.66 -18.60 10.00
C SER A 76 11.94 -19.30 9.53
N CYS A 77 13.03 -19.14 10.31
CA CYS A 77 14.27 -19.88 10.09
C CYS A 77 14.09 -21.42 10.15
N GLN A 78 12.97 -21.90 10.71
CA GLN A 78 12.59 -23.32 10.76
C GLN A 78 11.63 -23.70 9.62
N ASN A 79 11.54 -22.88 8.57
CA ASN A 79 10.67 -23.10 7.41
C ASN A 79 9.16 -23.19 7.74
N ARG A 80 8.72 -22.63 8.86
CA ARG A 80 7.30 -22.54 9.23
C ARG A 80 6.69 -21.26 8.68
N SER A 81 5.51 -21.37 8.08
CA SER A 81 4.75 -20.19 7.67
C SER A 81 4.40 -19.31 8.88
N LEU A 82 4.72 -18.03 8.79
CA LEU A 82 4.37 -17.04 9.81
C LEU A 82 3.10 -16.31 9.36
N PRO A 83 1.99 -16.48 10.08
CA PRO A 83 0.76 -15.77 9.75
C PRO A 83 0.91 -14.29 10.09
N MET A 84 0.30 -13.44 9.26
CA MET A 84 0.11 -12.03 9.57
C MET A 84 -0.75 -11.89 10.83
N ARG A 85 -0.31 -11.07 11.78
CA ARG A 85 -1.01 -10.82 13.04
C ARG A 85 -1.49 -9.38 13.10
N ARG A 86 -2.52 -9.12 13.90
CA ARG A 86 -3.01 -7.78 14.18
C ARG A 86 -2.63 -7.35 15.60
N LEU A 87 -2.10 -6.14 15.71
CA LEU A 87 -1.85 -5.46 16.98
C LEU A 87 -2.86 -4.31 17.12
N GLU A 88 -3.52 -4.20 18.28
CA GLU A 88 -4.19 -2.97 18.70
C GLU A 88 -3.32 -2.25 19.73
N ASP A 89 -2.90 -1.04 19.41
CA ASP A 89 -2.11 -0.16 20.26
C ASP A 89 -3.04 0.88 20.91
N TYR A 90 -3.01 0.95 22.23
CA TYR A 90 -3.67 1.98 23.02
C TYR A 90 -2.75 3.18 23.16
N HIS A 91 -3.03 4.21 22.36
CA HIS A 91 -2.15 5.36 22.22
C HIS A 91 -2.74 6.60 22.87
N THR A 92 -1.99 7.21 23.77
CA THR A 92 -2.33 8.47 24.44
C THR A 92 -1.45 9.60 23.94
N VAL A 93 -2.06 10.76 23.67
CA VAL A 93 -1.33 11.97 23.25
C VAL A 93 -1.82 13.15 24.05
N THR A 94 -0.89 13.90 24.63
CA THR A 94 -1.16 15.16 25.33
C THR A 94 -0.76 16.36 24.47
N GLY A 95 -1.30 17.53 24.76
CA GLY A 95 -0.90 18.78 24.10
C GLY A 95 -1.23 18.87 22.61
N ILE A 96 -2.23 18.13 22.11
CA ILE A 96 -2.60 18.15 20.70
C ILE A 96 -3.47 19.35 20.34
N ARG A 97 -3.29 19.85 19.10
CA ARG A 97 -4.22 20.81 18.50
C ARG A 97 -5.48 20.08 18.02
N ARG A 98 -6.64 20.47 18.53
CA ARG A 98 -7.96 19.96 18.09
C ARG A 98 -8.33 20.53 16.72
N ALA A 99 -9.28 19.89 16.02
CA ALA A 99 -9.84 20.38 14.76
C ALA A 99 -10.42 21.81 14.88
N SER A 100 -10.87 22.22 16.08
CA SER A 100 -11.30 23.59 16.40
C SER A 100 -10.16 24.61 16.47
N GLY A 101 -8.91 24.22 16.25
CA GLY A 101 -7.73 25.08 16.32
C GLY A 101 -7.20 25.31 17.76
N LYS A 102 -7.98 24.96 18.79
CA LYS A 102 -7.57 25.13 20.20
C LYS A 102 -6.57 24.04 20.60
N VAL A 103 -5.50 24.43 21.29
CA VAL A 103 -4.56 23.46 21.89
C VAL A 103 -5.19 22.95 23.18
N ALA A 104 -5.31 21.64 23.30
CA ALA A 104 -5.77 21.00 24.54
C ALA A 104 -4.56 20.77 25.45
N VAL A 105 -4.16 21.83 26.19
CA VAL A 105 -2.95 21.83 27.03
C VAL A 105 -3.02 20.74 28.11
N ASP A 106 -4.21 20.53 28.69
CA ASP A 106 -4.43 19.63 29.83
C ASP A 106 -5.29 18.39 29.45
N ALA A 107 -5.61 18.19 28.18
CA ALA A 107 -6.43 17.07 27.75
C ALA A 107 -5.63 15.99 27.05
N THR A 108 -5.75 14.78 27.55
CA THR A 108 -5.24 13.57 26.90
C THR A 108 -6.24 13.07 25.87
N VAL A 109 -5.78 12.84 24.64
CA VAL A 109 -6.60 12.20 23.62
C VAL A 109 -6.18 10.75 23.47
N LEU A 110 -7.16 9.88 23.59
CA LEU A 110 -7.00 8.44 23.49
C LEU A 110 -7.32 7.99 22.07
N THR A 111 -6.46 7.14 21.50
CA THR A 111 -6.70 6.52 20.20
C THR A 111 -6.33 5.04 20.24
N TYR A 112 -7.16 4.21 19.61
CA TYR A 112 -6.87 2.80 19.35
C TYR A 112 -6.36 2.68 17.91
N ARG A 113 -5.13 2.18 17.76
CA ARG A 113 -4.44 2.10 16.46
C ARG A 113 -4.15 0.66 16.11
N HIS A 114 -4.69 0.20 14.99
CA HIS A 114 -4.40 -1.14 14.51
C HIS A 114 -3.18 -1.15 13.60
N TYR A 115 -2.36 -2.19 13.74
CA TYR A 115 -1.21 -2.50 12.91
C TYR A 115 -1.26 -3.94 12.45
N LEU A 116 -0.65 -4.22 11.32
CA LEU A 116 -0.32 -5.56 10.86
C LEU A 116 1.11 -5.85 11.28
N LEU A 117 1.33 -6.95 11.99
CA LEU A 117 2.64 -7.44 12.37
C LEU A 117 3.07 -8.54 11.41
N ASP A 118 4.36 -8.58 11.09
CA ASP A 118 4.98 -9.58 10.23
C ASP A 118 4.37 -9.68 8.83
N ALA A 119 3.59 -8.69 8.43
CA ALA A 119 3.01 -8.61 7.10
C ALA A 119 4.10 -8.34 6.06
N ARG A 120 3.97 -8.98 4.89
CA ARG A 120 4.81 -8.73 3.73
C ARG A 120 3.93 -8.75 2.48
N PHE A 121 4.04 -7.68 1.68
CA PHE A 121 3.25 -7.54 0.48
C PHE A 121 4.12 -7.22 -0.71
N GLY A 122 3.78 -7.78 -1.87
CA GLY A 122 4.16 -7.28 -3.17
C GLY A 122 3.10 -6.33 -3.69
N VAL A 123 3.50 -5.29 -4.40
CA VAL A 123 2.60 -4.44 -5.17
C VAL A 123 3.10 -4.38 -6.59
N LEU A 124 2.26 -4.75 -7.53
CA LEU A 124 2.53 -4.62 -8.96
C LEU A 124 1.77 -3.39 -9.47
N LEU A 125 2.49 -2.51 -10.14
CA LEU A 125 1.97 -1.30 -10.76
C LEU A 125 2.09 -1.46 -12.27
N ASP A 126 0.98 -1.57 -12.96
CA ASP A 126 0.92 -1.60 -14.42
C ASP A 126 0.53 -0.21 -14.93
N GLY A 127 1.20 0.28 -15.96
CA GLY A 127 0.88 1.61 -16.50
C GLY A 127 1.88 2.12 -17.55
N PRO A 128 1.78 3.40 -17.91
CA PRO A 128 2.67 4.00 -18.89
C PRO A 128 4.13 3.99 -18.44
N VAL A 129 5.04 3.56 -19.30
CA VAL A 129 6.48 3.43 -19.02
C VAL A 129 7.07 4.71 -18.43
N ALA A 130 6.74 5.85 -18.97
CA ALA A 130 7.26 7.14 -18.49
C ALA A 130 6.92 7.41 -17.03
N VAL A 131 5.67 7.10 -16.62
CA VAL A 131 5.21 7.24 -15.23
C VAL A 131 5.92 6.25 -14.32
N LEU A 132 6.07 4.99 -14.76
CA LEU A 132 6.75 3.95 -13.98
C LEU A 132 8.24 4.24 -13.79
N VAL A 133 8.92 4.79 -14.80
CA VAL A 133 10.33 5.23 -14.71
C VAL A 133 10.47 6.36 -13.70
N GLU A 134 9.60 7.36 -13.73
CA GLU A 134 9.61 8.47 -12.78
C GLU A 134 9.41 7.98 -11.34
N ILE A 135 8.48 7.04 -11.13
CA ILE A 135 8.23 6.40 -9.83
C ILE A 135 9.46 5.60 -9.37
N ALA A 136 10.09 4.81 -10.25
CA ALA A 136 11.26 4.01 -9.92
C ALA A 136 12.44 4.89 -9.48
N ASN A 137 12.70 5.97 -10.20
CA ASN A 137 13.74 6.94 -9.86
C ASN A 137 13.48 7.58 -8.49
N ALA A 138 12.24 8.02 -8.24
CA ALA A 138 11.87 8.61 -6.97
C ALA A 138 11.96 7.63 -5.79
N LEU A 139 11.62 6.36 -5.99
CA LEU A 139 11.75 5.33 -4.95
C LEU A 139 13.20 4.91 -4.69
N SER A 140 14.10 5.08 -5.67
CA SER A 140 15.53 4.83 -5.51
C SER A 140 16.24 5.93 -4.73
N ASP A 141 15.78 7.19 -4.88
CA ASP A 141 16.30 8.37 -4.15
C ASP A 141 15.13 9.24 -3.67
N PRO A 142 14.46 8.84 -2.57
CA PRO A 142 13.23 9.48 -2.13
C PRO A 142 13.50 10.84 -1.48
N LYS A 143 12.75 11.86 -1.91
CA LYS A 143 12.83 13.22 -1.36
C LYS A 143 12.37 13.30 0.09
N TRP A 144 11.34 12.52 0.45
CA TRP A 144 10.82 12.45 1.81
C TRP A 144 10.83 11.02 2.32
N GLY A 145 10.77 10.87 3.66
CA GLY A 145 10.75 9.56 4.28
C GLY A 145 9.58 8.70 3.82
N ILE A 146 9.87 7.42 3.57
CA ILE A 146 8.91 6.42 3.14
C ILE A 146 8.44 5.62 4.36
N TRP A 147 7.12 5.43 4.47
CA TRP A 147 6.50 4.73 5.57
C TRP A 147 5.46 3.75 5.03
N LEU A 148 5.33 2.57 5.66
CA LEU A 148 4.31 1.58 5.33
C LEU A 148 2.95 1.96 5.94
N GLY A 149 2.44 3.10 5.51
CA GLY A 149 1.21 3.76 5.96
C GLY A 149 1.45 4.81 7.05
N ARG A 150 1.66 4.43 8.30
CA ARG A 150 1.97 5.39 9.38
C ARG A 150 3.47 5.63 9.53
N LYS A 151 3.85 6.81 10.04
CA LYS A 151 5.26 7.18 10.27
C LYS A 151 6.03 6.22 11.18
N SER A 152 5.34 5.48 12.06
CA SER A 152 5.96 4.44 12.89
C SER A 152 6.25 3.12 12.14
N CYS A 153 5.73 2.96 10.94
CA CYS A 153 5.85 1.75 10.14
C CYS A 153 7.00 1.91 9.13
N VAL A 154 8.22 1.68 9.57
CA VAL A 154 9.43 1.83 8.77
C VAL A 154 9.63 0.59 7.89
N PRO A 155 9.93 0.73 6.59
CA PRO A 155 10.34 -0.38 5.75
C PRO A 155 11.63 -1.03 6.26
N ALA A 156 11.71 -2.35 6.20
CA ALA A 156 12.91 -3.11 6.58
C ALA A 156 13.96 -3.17 5.44
N SER A 157 13.55 -2.86 4.22
CA SER A 157 14.39 -2.83 3.02
C SER A 157 13.89 -1.77 2.05
N PRO A 158 14.68 -1.39 1.03
CA PRO A 158 14.22 -0.49 -0.03
C PRO A 158 12.92 -1.00 -0.66
N VAL A 159 11.96 -0.07 -0.83
CA VAL A 159 10.61 -0.41 -1.27
C VAL A 159 10.55 -0.80 -2.75
N LEU A 160 11.37 -0.18 -3.61
CA LEU A 160 11.48 -0.58 -5.01
C LEU A 160 12.07 -1.98 -5.08
N ALA A 161 11.31 -2.91 -5.64
CA ALA A 161 11.73 -4.31 -5.79
C ALA A 161 12.28 -4.60 -7.18
N ALA A 162 11.57 -4.21 -8.24
CA ALA A 162 11.92 -4.52 -9.62
C ALA A 162 11.25 -3.59 -10.64
N GLY A 163 11.78 -3.57 -11.83
CA GLY A 163 11.22 -2.84 -12.98
C GLY A 163 11.65 -1.36 -13.05
N PRO A 164 11.08 -0.60 -13.99
CA PRO A 164 10.03 -0.99 -14.96
C PRO A 164 10.53 -1.99 -16.02
N GLY A 165 9.74 -2.99 -16.29
CA GLY A 165 10.05 -4.03 -17.27
C GLY A 165 8.85 -4.91 -17.59
N PRO A 166 9.06 -6.01 -18.39
CA PRO A 166 8.04 -6.99 -18.66
C PRO A 166 7.47 -7.57 -17.35
N ARG A 167 6.15 -7.70 -17.27
CA ARG A 167 5.48 -8.12 -16.03
C ARG A 167 5.99 -9.48 -15.49
N SER A 168 6.33 -10.42 -16.38
CA SER A 168 6.88 -11.73 -15.99
C SER A 168 8.23 -11.61 -15.29
N GLU A 169 9.14 -10.83 -15.84
CA GLU A 169 10.48 -10.60 -15.27
C GLU A 169 10.39 -9.87 -13.94
N VAL A 170 9.57 -8.80 -13.90
CA VAL A 170 9.32 -8.01 -12.67
C VAL A 170 8.70 -8.86 -11.57
N TRP A 171 7.85 -9.84 -11.91
CA TRP A 171 7.29 -10.79 -10.95
C TRP A 171 8.36 -11.74 -10.40
N GLU A 172 9.22 -12.30 -11.23
CA GLU A 172 10.32 -13.16 -10.81
C GLU A 172 11.30 -12.43 -9.89
N ASP A 173 11.71 -11.22 -10.27
CA ASP A 173 12.58 -10.36 -9.45
C ASP A 173 11.96 -10.01 -8.09
N LEU A 174 10.66 -9.73 -8.05
CA LEU A 174 9.94 -9.49 -6.80
C LEU A 174 9.98 -10.72 -5.88
N LEU A 175 9.76 -11.91 -6.43
CA LEU A 175 9.81 -13.17 -5.67
C LEU A 175 11.21 -13.45 -5.16
N GLU A 176 12.24 -13.29 -6.00
CA GLU A 176 13.64 -13.46 -5.61
C GLU A 176 14.00 -12.50 -4.47
N ARG A 177 13.66 -11.21 -4.60
CA ARG A 177 13.89 -10.21 -3.56
C ARG A 177 13.14 -10.52 -2.27
N ALA A 178 11.98 -11.15 -2.35
CA ALA A 178 11.24 -11.64 -1.20
C ALA A 178 11.80 -12.97 -0.63
N GLY A 179 12.82 -13.56 -1.23
CA GLY A 179 13.37 -14.86 -0.84
C GLY A 179 12.39 -16.01 -1.07
N LEU A 180 11.56 -15.90 -2.10
CA LEU A 180 10.59 -16.92 -2.52
C LEU A 180 11.02 -17.56 -3.83
N SER A 181 10.51 -18.75 -4.12
CA SER A 181 10.77 -19.43 -5.38
C SER A 181 10.16 -18.66 -6.56
N THR A 182 10.93 -18.39 -7.60
CA THR A 182 10.47 -17.77 -8.85
C THR A 182 9.50 -18.63 -9.66
N LYS A 183 9.34 -19.92 -9.29
CA LYS A 183 8.34 -20.81 -9.89
C LYS A 183 6.90 -20.52 -9.47
N HIS A 184 6.71 -19.73 -8.42
CA HIS A 184 5.38 -19.36 -7.99
C HIS A 184 4.71 -18.42 -9.00
N VAL A 185 3.43 -18.68 -9.23
CA VAL A 185 2.56 -17.80 -10.03
C VAL A 185 1.66 -16.98 -9.14
N LEU A 186 1.07 -15.91 -9.65
CA LEU A 186 0.21 -15.01 -8.88
C LEU A 186 -0.93 -15.75 -8.15
N GLY A 187 -1.50 -16.79 -8.78
CA GLY A 187 -2.56 -17.61 -8.20
C GLY A 187 -2.16 -18.43 -6.96
N ASP A 188 -0.86 -18.56 -6.66
CA ASP A 188 -0.38 -19.23 -5.45
C ASP A 188 -0.48 -18.33 -4.21
N PHE A 189 -0.87 -17.08 -4.37
CA PHE A 189 -0.93 -16.08 -3.30
C PHE A 189 -2.32 -15.46 -3.20
N ASP A 190 -2.72 -15.11 -1.97
CA ASP A 190 -3.85 -14.23 -1.75
C ASP A 190 -3.51 -12.86 -2.34
N HIS A 191 -4.37 -12.33 -3.20
CA HIS A 191 -4.11 -11.06 -3.87
C HIS A 191 -5.40 -10.26 -4.09
N VAL A 192 -5.22 -8.96 -4.32
CA VAL A 192 -6.30 -8.02 -4.60
C VAL A 192 -6.00 -7.33 -5.92
N VAL A 193 -6.95 -7.40 -6.83
CA VAL A 193 -6.88 -6.73 -8.14
C VAL A 193 -7.97 -5.67 -8.27
N GLU A 194 -7.71 -4.66 -9.06
CA GLU A 194 -8.74 -3.72 -9.48
C GLU A 194 -9.65 -4.39 -10.52
N THR A 195 -10.94 -4.09 -10.47
CA THR A 195 -11.96 -4.69 -11.34
C THR A 195 -13.04 -3.67 -11.65
N GLU A 196 -13.97 -4.02 -12.53
CA GLU A 196 -15.07 -3.14 -12.92
C GLU A 196 -16.32 -3.34 -12.04
N PRO A 197 -17.17 -2.30 -11.95
CA PRO A 197 -18.48 -2.44 -11.28
C PRO A 197 -19.32 -3.54 -11.93
N GLY A 198 -19.82 -4.45 -11.11
CA GLY A 198 -20.69 -5.55 -11.58
C GLY A 198 -19.94 -6.85 -11.92
N ASP A 199 -18.62 -6.87 -11.91
CA ASP A 199 -17.86 -8.11 -12.02
C ASP A 199 -18.15 -9.05 -10.85
N HIS A 200 -18.13 -10.37 -11.12
CA HIS A 200 -18.38 -11.37 -10.08
C HIS A 200 -17.33 -11.26 -8.95
N GLY A 201 -17.80 -11.09 -7.72
CA GLY A 201 -16.93 -10.95 -6.54
C GLY A 201 -16.28 -9.57 -6.39
N ALA A 202 -16.81 -8.56 -7.10
CA ALA A 202 -16.35 -7.18 -6.95
C ALA A 202 -16.89 -6.55 -5.65
N ASP A 203 -15.99 -5.98 -4.86
CA ASP A 203 -16.30 -5.18 -3.67
C ASP A 203 -15.96 -3.71 -3.93
N MET A 204 -16.82 -2.81 -3.46
CA MET A 204 -16.55 -1.37 -3.51
C MET A 204 -15.77 -0.93 -2.28
N ILE A 205 -14.69 -0.18 -2.48
CA ILE A 205 -13.92 0.45 -1.41
C ILE A 205 -13.64 1.92 -1.72
N GLU A 206 -13.58 2.77 -0.69
CA GLU A 206 -13.27 4.20 -0.82
C GLU A 206 -11.79 4.45 -0.52
N ASP A 207 -10.91 4.09 -1.43
CA ASP A 207 -9.48 4.30 -1.26
C ASP A 207 -8.77 4.81 -2.53
N TYR A 208 -9.52 5.26 -3.53
CA TYR A 208 -8.98 5.88 -4.73
C TYR A 208 -8.69 7.36 -4.47
N PRO A 209 -7.42 7.81 -4.40
CA PRO A 209 -7.11 9.19 -4.06
C PRO A 209 -7.39 10.12 -5.24
N ILE A 210 -8.06 11.23 -4.95
CA ILE A 210 -8.29 12.34 -5.88
C ILE A 210 -7.53 13.61 -5.51
N GLY A 211 -6.93 13.63 -4.32
CA GLY A 211 -6.06 14.68 -3.83
C GLY A 211 -5.81 14.54 -2.34
N PHE A 212 -4.55 14.47 -1.93
CA PHE A 212 -4.15 14.34 -0.53
C PHE A 212 -4.33 15.65 0.27
N GLY A 213 -4.29 16.80 -0.43
CA GLY A 213 -4.51 18.13 0.16
C GLY A 213 -5.97 18.49 0.41
N ARG A 214 -6.93 17.74 -0.12
CA ARG A 214 -8.36 17.98 0.06
C ARG A 214 -8.82 17.77 1.50
N PRO A 215 -9.96 18.34 1.90
CA PRO A 215 -10.58 18.08 3.21
C PRO A 215 -10.77 16.57 3.46
N ILE A 216 -10.72 16.16 4.71
CA ILE A 216 -11.02 14.77 5.10
C ILE A 216 -12.47 14.46 4.71
N GLY A 217 -12.68 13.39 3.95
CA GLY A 217 -13.98 13.01 3.38
C GLY A 217 -14.13 13.33 1.89
N GLU A 218 -13.25 14.19 1.35
CA GLU A 218 -13.22 14.53 -0.08
C GLU A 218 -11.94 14.03 -0.78
N ARG A 219 -11.12 13.26 -0.07
CA ARG A 219 -9.80 12.81 -0.56
C ARG A 219 -9.87 11.61 -1.45
N HIS A 220 -10.90 10.81 -1.31
CA HIS A 220 -11.02 9.51 -1.96
C HIS A 220 -12.37 9.37 -2.66
N THR A 221 -12.37 8.60 -3.72
CA THR A 221 -13.58 8.12 -4.40
C THR A 221 -13.65 6.61 -4.32
N PRO A 222 -14.83 6.02 -4.52
CA PRO A 222 -14.97 4.58 -4.64
C PRO A 222 -14.18 4.02 -5.82
N ARG A 223 -13.65 2.82 -5.65
CA ARG A 223 -13.19 1.94 -6.71
C ARG A 223 -13.65 0.50 -6.44
N TRP A 224 -13.55 -0.33 -7.43
CA TRP A 224 -13.95 -1.73 -7.34
C TRP A 224 -12.72 -2.61 -7.31
N ILE A 225 -12.74 -3.59 -6.42
CA ILE A 225 -11.67 -4.58 -6.24
C ILE A 225 -12.25 -5.97 -6.17
N ARG A 226 -11.45 -6.95 -6.55
CA ARG A 226 -11.74 -8.37 -6.31
C ARG A 226 -10.62 -8.97 -5.46
N ARG A 227 -11.02 -9.65 -4.37
CA ARG A 227 -10.11 -10.43 -3.54
C ARG A 227 -10.07 -11.85 -4.07
N VAL A 228 -8.88 -12.30 -4.41
CA VAL A 228 -8.64 -13.64 -4.93
C VAL A 228 -7.84 -14.41 -3.88
N SER A 229 -8.42 -15.48 -3.37
CA SER A 229 -7.72 -16.39 -2.47
C SER A 229 -6.80 -17.30 -3.26
N LYS A 230 -5.64 -17.62 -2.68
CA LYS A 230 -4.70 -18.58 -3.26
C LYS A 230 -5.37 -19.90 -3.60
N SER A 231 -4.98 -20.49 -4.71
CA SER A 231 -5.42 -21.83 -5.10
C SER A 231 -4.96 -22.82 -4.02
N ILE A 232 -5.90 -23.49 -3.36
CA ILE A 232 -5.55 -24.60 -2.49
C ILE A 232 -5.21 -25.76 -3.41
N ASN A 233 -3.92 -25.95 -3.69
CA ASN A 233 -3.47 -27.19 -4.30
C ASN A 233 -3.86 -28.33 -3.36
N LYS A 234 -4.98 -28.99 -3.68
CA LYS A 234 -5.30 -30.31 -3.14
C LYS A 234 -4.33 -31.28 -3.81
N ASN A 235 -3.06 -31.29 -3.39
CA ASN A 235 -2.25 -32.48 -3.62
C ASN A 235 -2.70 -33.54 -2.60
N PRO A 236 -3.04 -34.72 -3.07
CA PRO A 236 -3.41 -35.84 -2.23
C PRO A 236 -2.27 -36.32 -1.33
#